data_17f545c4f31047acc6987b23b2f1b731
#
_entry.id   17f545c4f31047acc6987b23b2f1b731
#
_cell.length_a   1.000
_cell.length_b   1.000
_cell.length_c   1.000
_cell.angle_alpha   90.00
_cell.angle_beta   90.00
_cell.angle_gamma   90.00
#
_symmetry.space_group_name_H-M   'P 1'
#
loop_
_entity.id
_entity.type
_entity.pdbx_description
1 polymer ?
#
loop_
_entity_poly.entity_id
_entity_poly.type
_entity_poly.pdbx_seq_one_letter_code
_entity_poly.pdbx_strand_id
1 'polypeptide(L)'
;MEDNELLKVRLEKIAALKEAGIDLYPNDILPQNTTSQISEKYGSATSEELAKLSQNFSISGRLIAVRDFGKAAFIKIQDRKGQLQCYIAKNNLSEAAYFIYKKLDIGDIIYVSGKLFRTKTNELTIEAADLRLAAKAIRPLPEKWHGLTDIETRYRQRHLDLIANPKVKDVFQKRSRIIQLIREFMNKHDFLEVETPMMQPKAGGAIARPFKTHHNALDADFYLRIAPELYLKRLVTGGMERVYEINRNFRNEGISTSVSYTHLRAHETVLDLVCRL
;
A
#
# COMPACT_ATOMS: atom_id res chain seq x y z
N MET A 1 -16.01 -1.89 24.64
CA MET A 1 -17.00 -0.80 24.93
C MET A 1 -16.52 0.54 24.35
N GLU A 2 -15.25 0.91 24.52
CA GLU A 2 -14.67 2.17 23.97
C GLU A 2 -14.74 2.31 22.46
N ASP A 3 -14.51 1.23 21.71
CA ASP A 3 -14.62 1.24 20.24
C ASP A 3 -16.02 1.63 19.73
N ASN A 4 -17.04 1.33 20.51
CA ASN A 4 -18.44 1.62 20.14
C ASN A 4 -18.79 3.11 20.35
N GLU A 5 -18.21 3.77 21.35
CA GLU A 5 -18.40 5.20 21.60
C GLU A 5 -17.67 6.06 20.57
N LEU A 6 -16.41 5.72 20.27
CA LEU A 6 -15.64 6.40 19.22
C LEU A 6 -16.33 6.26 17.85
N LEU A 7 -16.85 5.08 17.54
CA LEU A 7 -17.60 4.86 16.32
C LEU A 7 -18.85 5.75 16.26
N LYS A 8 -19.59 5.86 17.36
CA LYS A 8 -20.79 6.71 17.45
C LYS A 8 -20.47 8.17 17.19
N VAL A 9 -19.44 8.72 17.84
CA VAL A 9 -18.98 10.10 17.63
C VAL A 9 -18.59 10.33 16.16
N ARG A 10 -17.92 9.38 15.51
CA ARG A 10 -17.57 9.49 14.10
C ARG A 10 -18.79 9.46 13.18
N LEU A 11 -19.79 8.65 13.50
CA LEU A 11 -21.04 8.62 12.74
C LEU A 11 -21.82 9.93 12.88
N GLU A 12 -21.84 10.56 14.06
CA GLU A 12 -22.42 11.90 14.27
C GLU A 12 -21.69 12.96 13.43
N LYS A 13 -20.35 12.93 13.36
CA LYS A 13 -19.57 13.81 12.49
C LYS A 13 -19.88 13.58 11.02
N ILE A 14 -20.08 12.34 10.59
CA ILE A 14 -20.49 11.98 9.23
C ILE A 14 -21.86 12.55 8.91
N ALA A 15 -22.83 12.42 9.80
CA ALA A 15 -24.16 13.01 9.63
C ALA A 15 -24.08 14.53 9.43
N ALA A 16 -23.35 15.22 10.32
CA ALA A 16 -23.15 16.66 10.21
C ALA A 16 -22.45 17.11 8.91
N LEU A 17 -21.50 16.34 8.39
CA LEU A 17 -20.85 16.63 7.11
C LEU A 17 -21.83 16.46 5.94
N LYS A 18 -22.67 15.41 5.96
CA LYS A 18 -23.71 15.18 4.93
C LYS A 18 -24.79 16.26 4.96
N GLU A 19 -25.25 16.67 6.14
CA GLU A 19 -26.21 17.76 6.31
C GLU A 19 -25.68 19.09 5.75
N ALA A 20 -24.37 19.32 5.86
CA ALA A 20 -23.69 20.48 5.28
C ALA A 20 -23.44 20.33 3.76
N GLY A 21 -23.91 19.27 3.11
CA GLY A 21 -23.74 19.03 1.67
C GLY A 21 -22.31 18.63 1.27
N ILE A 22 -21.48 18.17 2.22
CA ILE A 22 -20.09 17.80 1.95
C ILE A 22 -20.06 16.33 1.51
N ASP A 23 -19.49 16.10 0.31
CA ASP A 23 -19.23 14.74 -0.15
C ASP A 23 -18.10 14.10 0.69
N LEU A 24 -18.38 12.91 1.21
CA LEU A 24 -17.44 12.16 2.04
C LEU A 24 -16.38 11.42 1.24
N TYR A 25 -16.58 11.23 -0.07
CA TYR A 25 -15.72 10.46 -0.97
C TYR A 25 -15.64 11.09 -2.37
N PRO A 26 -15.25 12.38 -2.47
CA PRO A 26 -15.16 13.07 -3.76
C PRO A 26 -14.10 12.41 -4.65
N ASN A 27 -14.33 12.42 -5.96
CA ASN A 27 -13.44 11.83 -6.96
C ASN A 27 -12.71 12.88 -7.84
N ASP A 28 -12.87 14.15 -7.54
CA ASP A 28 -12.30 15.31 -8.27
C ASP A 28 -11.02 15.87 -7.63
N ILE A 29 -10.48 15.22 -6.62
CA ILE A 29 -9.28 15.68 -5.90
C ILE A 29 -8.01 15.19 -6.62
N LEU A 30 -7.25 16.13 -7.17
CA LEU A 30 -6.00 15.88 -7.89
C LEU A 30 -4.82 16.63 -7.24
N PRO A 31 -4.09 16.03 -6.29
CA PRO A 31 -2.91 16.65 -5.69
C PRO A 31 -1.77 16.75 -6.72
N GLN A 32 -1.10 17.88 -6.77
CA GLN A 32 0.00 18.13 -7.72
C GLN A 32 1.35 17.60 -7.23
N ASN A 33 1.50 17.40 -5.92
CA ASN A 33 2.76 17.02 -5.31
C ASN A 33 2.62 15.78 -4.42
N THR A 34 3.73 15.07 -4.22
CA THR A 34 3.88 14.13 -3.11
C THR A 34 4.69 14.78 -1.98
N THR A 35 4.53 14.25 -0.77
CA THR A 35 5.31 14.75 0.40
C THR A 35 6.81 14.66 0.17
N SER A 36 7.30 13.59 -0.50
CA SER A 36 8.73 13.45 -0.80
C SER A 36 9.22 14.47 -1.81
N GLN A 37 8.47 14.75 -2.89
CA GLN A 37 8.84 15.77 -3.87
C GLN A 37 9.03 17.15 -3.23
N ILE A 38 8.14 17.51 -2.28
CA ILE A 38 8.27 18.76 -1.55
C ILE A 38 9.50 18.71 -0.62
N SER A 39 9.67 17.63 0.14
CA SER A 39 10.78 17.48 1.08
C SER A 39 12.15 17.41 0.38
N GLU A 40 12.26 16.71 -0.75
CA GLU A 40 13.50 16.59 -1.52
C GLU A 40 13.89 17.94 -2.16
N LYS A 41 12.91 18.68 -2.70
CA LYS A 41 13.18 19.93 -3.40
C LYS A 41 13.38 21.13 -2.47
N TYR A 42 12.63 21.17 -1.36
CA TYR A 42 12.59 22.34 -0.46
C TYR A 42 13.01 22.02 0.98
N GLY A 43 13.46 20.80 1.24
CA GLY A 43 13.88 20.38 2.58
C GLY A 43 15.05 21.14 3.16
N SER A 44 15.95 21.70 2.32
CA SER A 44 17.07 22.56 2.73
C SER A 44 16.82 24.06 2.52
N ALA A 45 15.70 24.45 1.87
CA ALA A 45 15.41 25.84 1.56
C ALA A 45 15.22 26.69 2.83
N THR A 46 15.71 27.92 2.84
CA THR A 46 15.52 28.87 3.94
C THR A 46 14.11 29.45 3.96
N SER A 47 13.73 30.08 5.07
CA SER A 47 12.43 30.79 5.17
C SER A 47 12.30 31.91 4.11
N GLU A 48 13.40 32.60 3.80
CA GLU A 48 13.43 33.67 2.81
C GLU A 48 13.25 33.14 1.38
N GLU A 49 13.85 31.98 1.06
CA GLU A 49 13.68 31.33 -0.23
C GLU A 49 12.25 30.81 -0.40
N LEU A 50 11.67 30.21 0.63
CA LEU A 50 10.29 29.76 0.60
C LEU A 50 9.29 30.92 0.45
N ALA A 51 9.54 32.06 1.10
CA ALA A 51 8.68 33.25 0.99
C ALA A 51 8.66 33.85 -0.42
N LYS A 52 9.68 33.63 -1.23
CA LYS A 52 9.73 34.08 -2.64
C LYS A 52 8.92 33.20 -3.59
N LEU A 53 8.48 32.00 -3.13
CA LEU A 53 7.67 31.11 -3.95
C LEU A 53 6.24 31.65 -4.05
N SER A 54 5.82 32.00 -5.25
CA SER A 54 4.46 32.47 -5.53
C SER A 54 3.44 31.34 -5.71
N GLN A 55 3.91 30.10 -5.96
CA GLN A 55 3.06 28.94 -6.25
C GLN A 55 2.48 28.33 -4.99
N ASN A 56 1.30 27.76 -5.11
CA ASN A 56 0.72 26.88 -4.11
C ASN A 56 1.17 25.42 -4.34
N PHE A 57 1.31 24.68 -3.24
CA PHE A 57 1.61 23.27 -3.22
C PHE A 57 0.38 22.52 -2.74
N SER A 58 0.09 21.38 -3.34
CA SER A 58 -1.04 20.56 -2.90
C SER A 58 -0.63 19.11 -2.71
N ILE A 59 -1.06 18.55 -1.58
CA ILE A 59 -0.85 17.15 -1.21
C ILE A 59 -2.17 16.51 -0.77
N SER A 60 -2.26 15.20 -0.93
CA SER A 60 -3.33 14.41 -0.34
C SER A 60 -2.75 13.19 0.36
N GLY A 61 -3.34 12.82 1.48
CA GLY A 61 -2.89 11.67 2.24
C GLY A 61 -3.66 11.47 3.53
N ARG A 62 -3.23 10.48 4.29
CA ARG A 62 -3.86 10.12 5.56
C ARG A 62 -3.45 11.07 6.67
N LEU A 63 -4.45 11.59 7.39
CA LEU A 63 -4.25 12.35 8.61
C LEU A 63 -3.74 11.42 9.73
N ILE A 64 -2.51 11.62 10.15
CA ILE A 64 -1.86 10.75 11.15
C ILE A 64 -1.61 11.41 12.49
N ALA A 65 -1.68 12.73 12.56
CA ALA A 65 -1.57 13.49 13.81
C ALA A 65 -2.30 14.83 13.71
N VAL A 66 -2.84 15.26 14.82
CA VAL A 66 -3.43 16.58 15.03
C VAL A 66 -2.92 17.14 16.35
N ARG A 67 -2.44 18.39 16.33
CA ARG A 67 -2.09 19.19 17.53
C ARG A 67 -2.89 20.48 17.43
N ASP A 68 -4.04 20.52 18.11
CA ASP A 68 -4.95 21.66 18.11
C ASP A 68 -4.58 22.65 19.23
N PHE A 69 -4.50 23.91 18.89
CA PHE A 69 -4.23 25.05 19.79
C PHE A 69 -5.41 26.04 19.82
N GLY A 70 -6.61 25.57 19.48
CA GLY A 70 -7.85 26.34 19.46
C GLY A 70 -8.08 27.05 18.12
N LYS A 71 -7.45 28.20 17.87
CA LYS A 71 -7.61 28.97 16.62
C LYS A 71 -6.69 28.48 15.49
N ALA A 72 -5.70 27.69 15.82
CA ALA A 72 -4.73 27.12 14.88
C ALA A 72 -4.38 25.68 15.26
N ALA A 73 -3.89 24.92 14.32
CA ALA A 73 -3.45 23.54 14.54
C ALA A 73 -2.29 23.17 13.62
N PHE A 74 -1.47 22.25 14.08
CA PHE A 74 -0.57 21.50 13.22
C PHE A 74 -1.13 20.10 12.99
N ILE A 75 -1.26 19.73 11.75
CA ILE A 75 -1.66 18.38 11.35
C ILE A 75 -0.52 17.74 10.57
N LYS A 76 -0.42 16.43 10.63
CA LYS A 76 0.56 15.66 9.85
C LYS A 76 -0.15 14.73 8.89
N ILE A 77 0.21 14.84 7.62
CA ILE A 77 -0.35 14.07 6.52
C ILE A 77 0.72 13.06 6.05
N GLN A 78 0.30 11.83 5.83
CA GLN A 78 1.13 10.78 5.27
C GLN A 78 0.58 10.33 3.93
N ASP A 79 1.43 10.37 2.90
CA ASP A 79 1.13 9.81 1.59
C ASP A 79 1.92 8.51 1.32
N ARG A 80 1.99 8.10 0.05
CA ARG A 80 2.73 6.91 -0.38
C ARG A 80 4.24 7.02 -0.21
N LYS A 81 4.80 8.24 -0.11
CA LYS A 81 6.23 8.52 -0.17
C LYS A 81 6.81 9.06 1.14
N GLY A 82 5.99 9.67 2.00
CA GLY A 82 6.49 10.25 3.24
C GLY A 82 5.42 10.94 4.06
N GLN A 83 5.85 11.86 4.90
CA GLN A 83 4.99 12.65 5.77
C GLN A 83 5.36 14.13 5.64
N LEU A 84 4.35 15.00 5.72
CA LEU A 84 4.54 16.45 5.74
C LEU A 84 3.59 17.09 6.75
N GLN A 85 4.07 18.13 7.42
CA GLN A 85 3.27 18.93 8.33
C GLN A 85 2.48 19.98 7.56
N CYS A 86 1.24 20.23 8.00
CA CYS A 86 0.43 21.34 7.54
C CYS A 86 -0.03 22.18 8.73
N TYR A 87 -0.04 23.48 8.55
CA TYR A 87 -0.54 24.45 9.51
C TYR A 87 -1.94 24.90 9.10
N ILE A 88 -2.89 24.73 9.98
CA ILE A 88 -4.29 25.07 9.82
C ILE A 88 -4.59 26.28 10.70
N ALA A 89 -5.01 27.38 10.12
CA ALA A 89 -5.47 28.56 10.86
C ALA A 89 -6.88 28.93 10.40
N LYS A 90 -7.75 29.28 11.36
CA LYS A 90 -9.15 29.65 11.07
C LYS A 90 -9.24 30.78 10.04
N ASN A 91 -8.34 31.77 10.14
CA ASN A 91 -8.37 32.95 9.29
C ASN A 91 -7.86 32.70 7.86
N ASN A 92 -7.19 31.58 7.62
CA ASN A 92 -6.61 31.25 6.31
C ASN A 92 -7.50 30.31 5.48
N LEU A 93 -8.51 29.72 6.12
CA LEU A 93 -9.44 28.81 5.48
C LEU A 93 -10.83 29.45 5.28
N SER A 94 -11.53 28.96 4.26
CA SER A 94 -12.97 29.26 4.15
C SER A 94 -13.75 28.66 5.33
N GLU A 95 -14.93 29.15 5.61
CA GLU A 95 -15.80 28.60 6.66
C GLU A 95 -16.09 27.11 6.43
N ALA A 96 -16.35 26.72 5.20
CA ALA A 96 -16.59 25.33 4.83
C ALA A 96 -15.34 24.45 5.08
N ALA A 97 -14.15 24.88 4.67
CA ALA A 97 -12.90 24.15 4.90
C ALA A 97 -12.58 24.03 6.40
N TYR A 98 -12.82 25.10 7.17
CA TYR A 98 -12.64 25.06 8.62
C TYR A 98 -13.67 24.18 9.31
N PHE A 99 -14.93 24.15 8.83
CA PHE A 99 -15.95 23.22 9.31
C PHE A 99 -15.51 21.76 9.07
N ILE A 100 -15.02 21.44 7.86
CA ILE A 100 -14.47 20.13 7.56
C ILE A 100 -13.35 19.78 8.55
N TYR A 101 -12.38 20.69 8.75
CA TYR A 101 -11.28 20.49 9.69
C TYR A 101 -11.78 20.09 11.09
N LYS A 102 -12.80 20.76 11.62
CA LYS A 102 -13.36 20.44 12.97
C LYS A 102 -14.06 19.08 13.04
N LYS A 103 -14.41 18.48 11.91
CA LYS A 103 -15.03 17.14 11.83
C LYS A 103 -14.04 16.03 11.46
N LEU A 104 -12.75 16.39 11.23
CA LEU A 104 -11.71 15.40 10.92
C LEU A 104 -11.40 14.49 12.11
N ASP A 105 -10.99 13.29 11.78
CA ASP A 105 -10.45 12.31 12.71
C ASP A 105 -9.14 11.72 12.17
N ILE A 106 -8.29 11.26 13.08
CA ILE A 106 -7.09 10.52 12.68
C ILE A 106 -7.51 9.30 11.88
N GLY A 107 -6.90 9.14 10.70
CA GLY A 107 -7.25 8.11 9.73
C GLY A 107 -7.96 8.63 8.48
N ASP A 108 -8.58 9.80 8.53
CA ASP A 108 -9.20 10.43 7.34
C ASP A 108 -8.16 10.65 6.24
N ILE A 109 -8.60 10.55 4.99
CA ILE A 109 -7.81 11.00 3.85
C ILE A 109 -8.25 12.42 3.52
N ILE A 110 -7.29 13.32 3.47
CA ILE A 110 -7.54 14.74 3.24
C ILE A 110 -6.65 15.30 2.13
N TYR A 111 -7.10 16.35 1.53
CA TYR A 111 -6.35 17.20 0.62
C TYR A 111 -6.07 18.53 1.29
N VAL A 112 -4.88 19.03 1.13
CA VAL A 112 -4.48 20.38 1.60
C VAL A 112 -3.70 21.07 0.51
N SER A 113 -4.02 22.34 0.27
CA SER A 113 -3.20 23.22 -0.58
C SER A 113 -2.84 24.52 0.13
N GLY A 114 -1.69 25.07 -0.22
CA GLY A 114 -1.20 26.30 0.36
C GLY A 114 0.27 26.58 0.07
N LYS A 115 0.84 27.54 0.77
CA LYS A 115 2.23 27.97 0.63
C LYS A 115 3.15 27.20 1.57
N LEU A 116 4.41 27.04 1.18
CA LEU A 116 5.44 26.47 2.05
C LEU A 116 6.02 27.54 2.95
N PHE A 117 6.25 27.17 4.21
CA PHE A 117 7.00 28.00 5.16
C PHE A 117 7.78 27.12 6.16
N ARG A 118 8.64 27.72 6.95
CA ARG A 118 9.30 27.06 8.07
C ARG A 118 8.72 27.53 9.39
N THR A 119 8.46 26.58 10.27
CA THR A 119 8.08 26.87 11.65
C THR A 119 9.25 27.42 12.45
N LYS A 120 8.99 27.95 13.65
CA LYS A 120 10.04 28.39 14.60
C LYS A 120 11.04 27.26 14.93
N THR A 121 10.61 26.00 14.85
CA THR A 121 11.45 24.81 15.05
C THR A 121 12.12 24.32 13.77
N ASN A 122 12.08 25.12 12.70
CA ASN A 122 12.66 24.83 11.39
C ASN A 122 12.01 23.63 10.65
N GLU A 123 10.77 23.23 10.99
CA GLU A 123 10.04 22.16 10.28
C GLU A 123 9.38 22.72 9.01
N LEU A 124 9.63 22.08 7.84
CA LEU A 124 8.99 22.44 6.57
C LEU A 124 7.50 22.12 6.65
N THR A 125 6.66 23.12 6.37
CA THR A 125 5.22 23.06 6.63
C THR A 125 4.44 23.71 5.49
N ILE A 126 3.27 23.17 5.14
CA ILE A 126 2.31 23.84 4.26
C ILE A 126 1.40 24.70 5.14
N GLU A 127 1.35 26.01 4.89
CA GLU A 127 0.32 26.89 5.41
C GLU A 127 -0.95 26.73 4.57
N ALA A 128 -1.95 26.06 5.14
CA ALA A 128 -3.15 25.69 4.41
C ALA A 128 -4.01 26.92 4.04
N ALA A 129 -4.24 27.08 2.76
CA ALA A 129 -5.20 28.01 2.18
C ALA A 129 -6.51 27.29 1.78
N ASP A 130 -6.45 25.99 1.52
CA ASP A 130 -7.62 25.14 1.28
C ASP A 130 -7.43 23.77 1.91
N LEU A 131 -8.56 23.20 2.35
CA LEU A 131 -8.63 21.86 2.94
C LEU A 131 -9.92 21.19 2.50
N ARG A 132 -9.81 19.96 1.98
CA ARG A 132 -10.94 19.13 1.57
C ARG A 132 -10.85 17.74 2.17
N LEU A 133 -12.01 17.16 2.47
CA LEU A 133 -12.10 15.74 2.81
C LEU A 133 -12.07 14.91 1.52
N ALA A 134 -11.19 13.92 1.43
CA ALA A 134 -11.10 12.98 0.32
C ALA A 134 -11.72 11.62 0.66
N ALA A 135 -11.58 11.16 1.91
CA ALA A 135 -12.29 9.99 2.40
C ALA A 135 -12.39 10.02 3.93
N LYS A 136 -13.58 9.75 4.44
CA LYS A 136 -13.84 9.69 5.88
C LYS A 136 -13.52 8.30 6.43
N ALA A 137 -12.69 8.23 7.46
CA ALA A 137 -12.39 7.00 8.20
C ALA A 137 -13.46 6.76 9.27
N ILE A 138 -14.27 5.72 9.09
CA ILE A 138 -15.35 5.39 10.02
C ILE A 138 -14.81 4.70 11.29
N ARG A 139 -13.92 3.72 11.11
CA ARG A 139 -13.34 2.98 12.24
C ARG A 139 -12.06 3.65 12.74
N PRO A 140 -11.83 3.71 14.07
CA PRO A 140 -10.57 4.20 14.59
C PRO A 140 -9.41 3.32 14.14
N LEU A 141 -8.24 3.93 13.97
CA LEU A 141 -7.02 3.17 13.73
C LEU A 141 -6.51 2.56 15.04
N PRO A 142 -5.77 1.44 15.00
CA PRO A 142 -5.09 0.90 16.17
C PRO A 142 -4.21 1.94 16.85
N GLU A 143 -4.06 1.84 18.16
CA GLU A 143 -3.28 2.80 18.95
C GLU A 143 -1.86 3.00 18.41
N LYS A 144 -1.45 4.27 18.39
CA LYS A 144 -0.21 4.73 17.76
C LYS A 144 1.05 4.25 18.45
N TRP A 145 0.98 4.04 19.77
CA TRP A 145 2.17 3.85 20.61
C TRP A 145 2.73 2.43 20.57
N HIS A 146 1.90 1.43 20.33
CA HIS A 146 2.31 0.03 20.29
C HIS A 146 2.18 -0.58 18.88
N GLY A 147 1.56 0.16 17.93
CA GLY A 147 1.22 -0.39 16.62
C GLY A 147 0.30 -1.61 16.77
N LEU A 148 0.13 -2.34 15.70
CA LEU A 148 -0.54 -3.62 15.74
C LEU A 148 0.52 -4.69 16.06
N THR A 149 0.60 -5.15 17.32
CA THR A 149 1.63 -6.09 17.79
C THR A 149 1.22 -7.54 17.64
N ASP A 150 -0.07 -7.85 17.78
CA ASP A 150 -0.58 -9.21 17.62
C ASP A 150 -0.36 -9.74 16.19
N ILE A 151 0.40 -10.83 16.07
CA ILE A 151 0.84 -11.39 14.79
C ILE A 151 -0.36 -11.90 13.97
N GLU A 152 -1.32 -12.56 14.60
CA GLU A 152 -2.51 -13.08 13.93
C GLU A 152 -3.35 -11.95 13.35
N THR A 153 -3.60 -10.91 14.14
CA THR A 153 -4.34 -9.73 13.68
C THR A 153 -3.59 -9.02 12.54
N ARG A 154 -2.27 -8.92 12.60
CA ARG A 154 -1.45 -8.35 11.51
C ARG A 154 -1.57 -9.12 10.21
N TYR A 155 -1.64 -10.44 10.26
CA TYR A 155 -1.82 -11.28 9.07
C TYR A 155 -3.26 -11.23 8.55
N ARG A 156 -4.25 -11.26 9.42
CA ARG A 156 -5.68 -11.23 9.04
C ARG A 156 -6.15 -9.87 8.59
N GLN A 157 -5.62 -8.79 9.20
CA GLN A 157 -5.96 -7.40 8.90
C GLN A 157 -4.77 -6.65 8.34
N ARG A 158 -4.20 -7.17 7.24
CA ARG A 158 -2.99 -6.63 6.62
C ARG A 158 -3.08 -5.14 6.28
N HIS A 159 -4.25 -4.64 5.93
CA HIS A 159 -4.48 -3.22 5.67
C HIS A 159 -4.23 -2.34 6.90
N LEU A 160 -4.61 -2.80 8.09
CA LEU A 160 -4.31 -2.09 9.34
C LEU A 160 -2.82 -2.18 9.69
N ASP A 161 -2.20 -3.33 9.49
CA ASP A 161 -0.75 -3.51 9.69
C ASP A 161 0.07 -2.56 8.79
N LEU A 162 -0.31 -2.38 7.54
CA LEU A 162 0.32 -1.45 6.60
C LEU A 162 0.15 0.02 7.00
N ILE A 163 -0.95 0.36 7.70
CA ILE A 163 -1.19 1.72 8.20
C ILE A 163 -0.41 1.96 9.50
N ALA A 164 -0.48 1.01 10.44
CA ALA A 164 0.09 1.14 11.77
C ALA A 164 1.61 0.93 11.80
N ASN A 165 2.14 0.07 10.93
CA ASN A 165 3.54 -0.36 10.92
C ASN A 165 4.25 0.03 9.60
N PRO A 166 4.83 1.24 9.46
CA PRO A 166 5.46 1.70 8.22
C PRO A 166 6.53 0.75 7.65
N LYS A 167 7.31 0.09 8.54
CA LYS A 167 8.34 -0.88 8.13
C LYS A 167 7.80 -2.08 7.34
N VAL A 168 6.53 -2.43 7.53
CA VAL A 168 5.88 -3.53 6.81
C VAL A 168 5.76 -3.20 5.32
N LYS A 169 5.48 -1.94 4.99
CA LYS A 169 5.42 -1.47 3.60
C LYS A 169 6.76 -1.65 2.88
N ASP A 170 7.88 -1.39 3.58
CA ASP A 170 9.23 -1.56 3.03
C ASP A 170 9.51 -3.02 2.65
N VAL A 171 9.02 -3.97 3.45
CA VAL A 171 9.16 -5.41 3.14
C VAL A 171 8.48 -5.75 1.82
N PHE A 172 7.25 -5.26 1.59
CA PHE A 172 6.54 -5.50 0.32
C PHE A 172 7.21 -4.82 -0.87
N GLN A 173 7.73 -3.61 -0.69
CA GLN A 173 8.49 -2.91 -1.73
C GLN A 173 9.79 -3.67 -2.08
N LYS A 174 10.55 -4.12 -1.06
CA LYS A 174 11.75 -4.95 -1.25
C LYS A 174 11.43 -6.24 -1.98
N ARG A 175 10.35 -6.93 -1.59
CA ARG A 175 9.89 -8.14 -2.27
C ARG A 175 9.62 -7.90 -3.76
N SER A 176 8.89 -6.83 -4.09
CA SER A 176 8.62 -6.47 -5.49
C SER A 176 9.91 -6.17 -6.26
N ARG A 177 10.86 -5.47 -5.63
CA ARG A 177 12.17 -5.18 -6.25
C ARG A 177 13.00 -6.45 -6.47
N ILE A 178 12.98 -7.39 -5.52
CA ILE A 178 13.67 -8.69 -5.67
C ILE A 178 13.11 -9.46 -6.87
N ILE A 179 11.79 -9.53 -7.01
CA ILE A 179 11.16 -10.21 -8.15
C ILE A 179 11.55 -9.54 -9.47
N GLN A 180 11.58 -8.22 -9.52
CA GLN A 180 12.01 -7.46 -10.69
C GLN A 180 13.47 -7.78 -11.03
N LEU A 181 14.37 -7.80 -10.06
CA LEU A 181 15.79 -8.13 -10.27
C LEU A 181 15.99 -9.57 -10.77
N ILE A 182 15.19 -10.51 -10.28
CA ILE A 182 15.21 -11.90 -10.80
C ILE A 182 14.81 -11.90 -12.28
N ARG A 183 13.75 -11.19 -12.66
CA ARG A 183 13.34 -11.08 -14.06
C ARG A 183 14.41 -10.44 -14.94
N GLU A 184 14.99 -9.33 -14.48
CA GLU A 184 16.08 -8.64 -15.18
C GLU A 184 17.28 -9.59 -15.39
N PHE A 185 17.63 -10.39 -14.36
CA PHE A 185 18.70 -11.38 -14.42
C PHE A 185 18.38 -12.49 -15.44
N MET A 186 17.21 -13.11 -15.37
CA MET A 186 16.80 -14.18 -16.28
C MET A 186 16.75 -13.71 -17.73
N ASN A 187 16.16 -12.53 -17.98
CA ASN A 187 16.08 -11.95 -19.32
C ASN A 187 17.46 -11.65 -19.90
N LYS A 188 18.41 -11.19 -19.06
CA LYS A 188 19.80 -10.95 -19.48
C LYS A 188 20.51 -12.25 -19.90
N HIS A 189 20.04 -13.40 -19.42
CA HIS A 189 20.60 -14.72 -19.76
C HIS A 189 19.76 -15.46 -20.82
N ASP A 190 18.92 -14.72 -21.57
CA ASP A 190 18.10 -15.22 -22.66
C ASP A 190 17.03 -16.25 -22.23
N PHE A 191 16.58 -16.19 -20.97
CA PHE A 191 15.43 -16.98 -20.52
C PHE A 191 14.13 -16.28 -20.86
N LEU A 192 13.17 -17.03 -21.40
CA LEU A 192 11.81 -16.56 -21.66
C LEU A 192 10.91 -16.81 -20.45
N GLU A 193 10.27 -15.77 -19.92
CA GLU A 193 9.22 -15.94 -18.89
C GLU A 193 7.95 -16.51 -19.55
N VAL A 194 7.43 -17.58 -18.97
CA VAL A 194 6.23 -18.26 -19.44
C VAL A 194 5.23 -18.44 -18.31
N GLU A 195 3.97 -18.66 -18.67
CA GLU A 195 2.91 -19.06 -17.74
C GLU A 195 2.32 -20.39 -18.17
N THR A 196 2.33 -21.37 -17.25
CA THR A 196 1.75 -22.70 -17.48
C THR A 196 0.44 -22.87 -16.71
N PRO A 197 -0.45 -23.80 -17.09
CA PRO A 197 -1.75 -23.96 -16.45
C PRO A 197 -1.66 -24.21 -14.95
N MET A 198 -2.40 -23.44 -14.16
CA MET A 198 -2.54 -23.63 -12.71
C MET A 198 -3.46 -24.79 -12.36
N MET A 199 -4.52 -25.03 -13.17
CA MET A 199 -5.40 -26.19 -13.05
C MET A 199 -5.00 -27.22 -14.07
N GLN A 200 -4.80 -28.46 -13.65
CA GLN A 200 -4.26 -29.54 -14.47
C GLN A 200 -5.11 -30.79 -14.32
N PRO A 201 -5.32 -31.57 -15.41
CA PRO A 201 -6.10 -32.79 -15.35
C PRO A 201 -5.39 -33.91 -14.57
N LYS A 202 -4.08 -33.79 -14.38
CA LYS A 202 -3.27 -34.74 -13.58
C LYS A 202 -2.32 -33.95 -12.70
N ALA A 203 -2.28 -34.28 -11.42
CA ALA A 203 -1.25 -33.79 -10.51
C ALA A 203 0.09 -34.48 -10.82
N GLY A 204 1.18 -33.71 -10.85
CA GLY A 204 2.51 -34.27 -11.12
C GLY A 204 3.62 -33.23 -11.00
N GLY A 205 4.88 -33.68 -11.19
CA GLY A 205 6.07 -32.83 -11.09
C GLY A 205 6.64 -32.64 -9.68
N ALA A 206 5.99 -33.19 -8.64
CA ALA A 206 6.50 -33.22 -7.28
C ALA A 206 5.75 -34.30 -6.46
N ILE A 207 6.33 -34.69 -5.32
CA ILE A 207 5.66 -35.53 -4.33
C ILE A 207 4.97 -34.61 -3.33
N ALA A 208 3.67 -34.36 -3.55
CA ALA A 208 2.83 -33.56 -2.66
C ALA A 208 1.37 -33.91 -2.84
N ARG A 209 0.55 -33.66 -1.80
CA ARG A 209 -0.90 -33.86 -1.87
C ARG A 209 -1.53 -32.66 -2.62
N PRO A 210 -2.25 -32.88 -3.76
CA PRO A 210 -2.87 -31.80 -4.50
C PRO A 210 -4.19 -31.34 -3.88
N PHE A 211 -4.58 -30.09 -4.14
CA PHE A 211 -5.97 -29.68 -4.02
C PHE A 211 -6.73 -30.16 -5.26
N LYS A 212 -7.88 -30.78 -5.04
CA LYS A 212 -8.76 -31.30 -6.09
C LYS A 212 -9.98 -30.40 -6.24
N THR A 213 -10.42 -30.14 -7.47
CA THR A 213 -11.66 -29.45 -7.81
C THR A 213 -12.36 -30.17 -8.97
N HIS A 214 -13.64 -29.90 -9.18
CA HIS A 214 -14.42 -30.46 -10.28
C HIS A 214 -14.73 -29.37 -11.31
N HIS A 215 -14.53 -29.66 -12.60
CA HIS A 215 -14.86 -28.78 -13.71
C HIS A 215 -16.26 -29.15 -14.25
N ASN A 216 -17.29 -28.40 -13.89
CA ASN A 216 -18.70 -28.75 -14.18
C ASN A 216 -18.98 -28.94 -15.67
N ALA A 217 -18.47 -28.06 -16.53
CA ALA A 217 -18.75 -28.16 -17.98
C ALA A 217 -18.08 -29.35 -18.68
N LEU A 218 -17.00 -29.85 -18.13
CA LEU A 218 -16.27 -31.01 -18.67
C LEU A 218 -16.56 -32.30 -17.91
N ASP A 219 -17.34 -32.22 -16.83
CA ASP A 219 -17.62 -33.32 -15.90
C ASP A 219 -16.34 -34.10 -15.54
N ALA A 220 -15.31 -33.39 -15.18
CA ALA A 220 -13.98 -33.92 -14.96
C ALA A 220 -13.29 -33.31 -13.73
N ASP A 221 -12.50 -34.12 -13.05
CA ASP A 221 -11.69 -33.68 -11.92
C ASP A 221 -10.41 -32.99 -12.40
N PHE A 222 -10.13 -31.82 -11.80
CA PHE A 222 -8.91 -31.06 -11.99
C PHE A 222 -8.18 -30.89 -10.67
N TYR A 223 -6.89 -30.62 -10.77
CA TYR A 223 -6.01 -30.43 -9.63
C TYR A 223 -5.30 -29.09 -9.73
N LEU A 224 -5.19 -28.36 -8.63
CA LEU A 224 -4.27 -27.24 -8.56
C LEU A 224 -2.83 -27.78 -8.61
N ARG A 225 -2.00 -27.17 -9.44
CA ARG A 225 -0.63 -27.63 -9.67
C ARG A 225 0.19 -27.67 -8.38
N ILE A 226 0.90 -28.76 -8.18
CA ILE A 226 1.90 -28.92 -7.12
C ILE A 226 3.31 -28.49 -7.57
N ALA A 227 3.56 -28.48 -8.89
CA ALA A 227 4.75 -27.98 -9.55
C ALA A 227 4.46 -27.71 -11.05
N PRO A 228 5.16 -26.75 -11.71
CA PRO A 228 5.01 -26.49 -13.15
C PRO A 228 5.87 -27.43 -14.02
N GLU A 229 6.65 -28.33 -13.44
CA GLU A 229 7.70 -29.11 -14.07
C GLU A 229 7.27 -29.79 -15.38
N LEU A 230 6.16 -30.50 -15.37
CA LEU A 230 5.71 -31.27 -16.55
C LEU A 230 5.40 -30.38 -17.75
N TYR A 231 4.87 -29.18 -17.50
CA TYR A 231 4.55 -28.24 -18.58
C TYR A 231 5.81 -27.51 -19.07
N LEU A 232 6.73 -27.14 -18.19
CA LEU A 232 8.00 -26.56 -18.59
C LEU A 232 8.83 -27.54 -19.42
N LYS A 233 8.86 -28.84 -19.05
CA LYS A 233 9.49 -29.90 -19.87
C LYS A 233 8.89 -29.99 -21.27
N ARG A 234 7.56 -29.85 -21.41
CA ARG A 234 6.92 -29.84 -22.73
C ARG A 234 7.35 -28.63 -23.58
N LEU A 235 7.50 -27.45 -22.97
CA LEU A 235 7.99 -26.28 -23.68
C LEU A 235 9.44 -26.47 -24.15
N VAL A 236 10.30 -27.01 -23.32
CA VAL A 236 11.69 -27.35 -23.68
C VAL A 236 11.71 -28.39 -24.82
N THR A 237 10.92 -29.45 -24.73
CA THR A 237 10.78 -30.44 -25.81
C THR A 237 10.23 -29.83 -27.09
N GLY A 238 9.39 -28.79 -26.98
CA GLY A 238 8.85 -28.02 -28.12
C GLY A 238 9.84 -27.03 -28.73
N GLY A 239 11.09 -26.95 -28.24
CA GLY A 239 12.15 -26.10 -28.80
C GLY A 239 12.39 -24.78 -28.05
N MET A 240 11.73 -24.54 -26.91
CA MET A 240 12.04 -23.39 -26.04
C MET A 240 13.19 -23.76 -25.12
N GLU A 241 14.42 -23.52 -25.52
CA GLU A 241 15.64 -24.01 -24.82
C GLU A 241 15.79 -23.44 -23.40
N ARG A 242 15.35 -22.19 -23.18
CA ARG A 242 15.52 -21.48 -21.91
C ARG A 242 14.20 -20.84 -21.50
N VAL A 243 13.52 -21.46 -20.55
CA VAL A 243 12.25 -20.99 -20.01
C VAL A 243 12.29 -20.91 -18.49
N TYR A 244 11.58 -19.94 -17.92
CA TYR A 244 11.35 -19.87 -16.49
C TYR A 244 9.94 -19.41 -16.19
N GLU A 245 9.47 -19.70 -14.99
CA GLU A 245 8.16 -19.28 -14.51
C GLU A 245 8.26 -18.85 -13.06
N ILE A 246 7.84 -17.63 -12.75
CA ILE A 246 7.63 -17.17 -11.38
C ILE A 246 6.19 -17.46 -11.02
N ASN A 247 5.95 -18.52 -10.26
CA ASN A 247 4.62 -19.07 -10.09
C ASN A 247 4.24 -19.33 -8.62
N ARG A 248 3.00 -19.79 -8.44
CA ARG A 248 2.46 -20.30 -7.19
C ARG A 248 2.13 -21.78 -7.36
N ASN A 249 2.63 -22.60 -6.43
CA ASN A 249 2.29 -24.00 -6.32
C ASN A 249 1.39 -24.23 -5.11
N PHE A 250 0.55 -25.23 -5.17
CA PHE A 250 -0.48 -25.51 -4.18
C PHE A 250 -0.27 -26.92 -3.62
N ARG A 251 -0.08 -27.02 -2.32
CA ARG A 251 0.10 -28.29 -1.62
C ARG A 251 -0.89 -28.39 -0.49
N ASN A 252 -1.72 -29.43 -0.47
CA ASN A 252 -2.72 -29.68 0.56
C ASN A 252 -2.09 -30.47 1.71
N GLU A 253 -1.20 -29.80 2.45
CA GLU A 253 -0.42 -30.34 3.54
C GLU A 253 -0.58 -29.48 4.79
N GLY A 254 0.04 -29.88 5.91
CA GLY A 254 -0.01 -29.13 7.16
C GLY A 254 0.59 -27.74 7.05
N ILE A 255 0.08 -26.81 7.84
CA ILE A 255 0.59 -25.43 7.90
C ILE A 255 1.89 -25.44 8.71
N SER A 256 2.98 -24.93 8.11
CA SER A 256 4.28 -24.78 8.78
C SER A 256 4.89 -23.42 8.44
N THR A 257 5.53 -22.80 9.43
CA THR A 257 6.26 -21.54 9.25
C THR A 257 7.59 -21.74 8.51
N SER A 258 8.08 -22.98 8.41
CA SER A 258 9.34 -23.33 7.76
C SER A 258 9.21 -23.70 6.28
N VAL A 259 8.01 -23.65 5.70
CA VAL A 259 7.78 -24.01 4.29
C VAL A 259 8.19 -22.86 3.37
N SER A 260 9.40 -22.94 2.83
CA SER A 260 10.01 -21.87 2.01
C SER A 260 9.63 -21.88 0.53
N TYR A 261 8.87 -22.87 0.02
CA TYR A 261 8.66 -23.06 -1.43
C TYR A 261 7.33 -22.56 -1.98
N THR A 262 6.59 -21.76 -1.25
CA THR A 262 5.29 -21.31 -1.73
C THR A 262 5.35 -20.13 -2.71
N HIS A 263 6.51 -19.52 -2.97
CA HIS A 263 6.51 -18.23 -3.68
C HIS A 263 7.55 -18.01 -4.77
N LEU A 264 8.60 -18.81 -4.85
CA LEU A 264 9.64 -18.68 -5.88
C LEU A 264 10.21 -20.05 -6.20
N ARG A 265 9.82 -20.61 -7.32
CA ARG A 265 10.59 -21.67 -7.99
C ARG A 265 10.88 -21.20 -9.41
N ALA A 266 12.16 -20.98 -9.68
CA ALA A 266 12.68 -21.17 -11.01
C ALA A 266 12.79 -22.66 -11.21
N HIS A 267 12.14 -23.25 -12.23
CA HIS A 267 12.23 -24.67 -12.44
C HIS A 267 13.46 -25.01 -13.24
N GLU A 268 14.21 -25.81 -12.63
CA GLU A 268 15.56 -26.28 -12.80
C GLU A 268 15.77 -27.32 -13.88
N THR A 269 14.89 -27.56 -14.82
CA THR A 269 15.15 -28.57 -15.86
C THR A 269 16.28 -28.13 -16.80
N VAL A 270 16.64 -26.86 -16.77
CA VAL A 270 17.81 -26.32 -17.47
C VAL A 270 18.85 -25.76 -16.50
N LEU A 271 18.46 -25.33 -15.30
CA LEU A 271 19.38 -24.83 -14.27
C LEU A 271 20.25 -25.92 -13.65
N ASP A 272 19.82 -27.18 -13.61
CA ASP A 272 20.71 -28.31 -13.26
C ASP A 272 21.88 -28.44 -14.20
N LEU A 273 21.76 -28.00 -15.44
CA LEU A 273 22.87 -27.92 -16.41
C LEU A 273 23.71 -26.66 -16.24
N VAL A 274 23.14 -25.55 -15.74
CA VAL A 274 23.84 -24.26 -15.55
C VAL A 274 24.51 -24.18 -14.18
N CYS A 275 23.97 -24.82 -13.13
CA CYS A 275 24.63 -24.90 -11.83
C CYS A 275 25.77 -25.92 -11.78
N ARG A 276 26.02 -26.67 -12.85
CA ARG A 276 27.18 -27.55 -13.00
C ARG A 276 28.33 -26.94 -13.84
N LEU A 277 28.17 -25.71 -14.26
CA LEU A 277 29.24 -24.88 -14.82
C LEU A 277 29.65 -23.80 -13.82
#